data_2bcad370a5f4568617a6fe9d7d247631
#
_entry.id   2bcad370a5f4568617a6fe9d7d247631
#
_cell.length_a   1.000
_cell.length_b   1.000
_cell.length_c   1.000
_cell.angle_alpha   90.00
_cell.angle_beta   90.00
_cell.angle_gamma   90.00
#
_symmetry.space_group_name_H-M   'P 1'
#
loop_
_entity.id
_entity.type
_entity.pdbx_description
1 polymer ?
#
loop_
_entity_poly.entity_id
_entity_poly.type
_entity_poly.pdbx_seq_one_letter_code
_entity_poly.pdbx_strand_id
1 'polypeptide(L)'
;MNKKSIILMFLIFSALINAQQFVDKAVIEFEVNTNLKKTMSNNSWDEQMKENLSELKTSYWNFTFANNKSIFTFGRWSPKTRVPKYIKDEDEENVWFHDFSNKTMSSQKMIASTSFVKADSIANIEWKITNENREIAGYNCRKAVGKIFDDVYVFAFYTDEITISGGPCSINGLPGMILGLTIPRLYTSFIATKVSLNSENQTEIKPIVAKKTYKTAELKTILEETTKDWFRWNEDKEESKKWKNNFFWNAFL
;
A
#
# COMPACT_ATOMS: atom_id res chain seq x y z
N MET A 1 -3.88 54.07 -12.11
CA MET A 1 -4.07 52.70 -12.60
C MET A 1 -5.45 52.63 -13.23
N ASN A 2 -5.53 52.35 -14.53
CA ASN A 2 -6.82 52.42 -15.26
C ASN A 2 -7.75 51.26 -14.80
N LYS A 3 -9.08 51.53 -14.64
CA LYS A 3 -10.09 50.54 -14.28
C LYS A 3 -10.00 49.26 -15.12
N LYS A 4 -9.62 49.37 -16.40
CA LYS A 4 -9.41 48.25 -17.31
C LYS A 4 -8.21 47.34 -16.92
N SER A 5 -7.11 47.93 -16.36
CA SER A 5 -5.96 47.21 -15.89
C SER A 5 -6.25 46.45 -14.58
N ILE A 6 -7.11 46.97 -13.72
CA ILE A 6 -7.55 46.29 -12.49
C ILE A 6 -8.42 45.09 -12.81
N ILE A 7 -9.33 45.24 -13.79
CA ILE A 7 -10.21 44.13 -14.23
C ILE A 7 -9.39 43.02 -14.89
N LEU A 8 -8.38 43.36 -15.70
CA LEU A 8 -7.51 42.39 -16.35
C LEU A 8 -6.66 41.64 -15.31
N MET A 9 -6.17 42.30 -14.27
CA MET A 9 -5.41 41.73 -13.17
C MET A 9 -6.27 40.75 -12.32
N PHE A 10 -7.56 41.07 -12.11
CA PHE A 10 -8.51 40.19 -11.43
C PHE A 10 -8.86 38.93 -12.26
N LEU A 11 -8.97 39.07 -13.59
CA LEU A 11 -9.21 37.93 -14.49
C LEU A 11 -8.01 36.99 -14.57
N ILE A 12 -6.79 37.50 -14.48
CA ILE A 12 -5.57 36.66 -14.47
C ILE A 12 -5.44 35.92 -13.12
N PHE A 13 -5.85 36.52 -12.01
CA PHE A 13 -5.80 35.93 -10.68
C PHE A 13 -6.82 34.76 -10.51
N SER A 14 -7.98 34.87 -11.18
CA SER A 14 -8.99 33.80 -11.17
C SER A 14 -8.58 32.53 -11.97
N ALA A 15 -7.64 32.66 -12.91
CA ALA A 15 -7.14 31.50 -13.69
C ALA A 15 -6.13 30.64 -12.92
N LEU A 16 -5.65 31.06 -11.75
CA LEU A 16 -4.69 30.31 -10.93
C LEU A 16 -5.34 29.53 -9.78
N ILE A 17 -6.66 29.54 -9.67
CA ILE A 17 -7.37 28.75 -8.66
C ILE A 17 -7.47 27.34 -9.21
N ASN A 18 -6.51 26.49 -8.85
CA ASN A 18 -6.70 25.05 -8.92
C ASN A 18 -7.81 24.70 -7.93
N ALA A 19 -9.02 24.56 -8.42
CA ALA A 19 -10.15 24.14 -7.59
C ALA A 19 -9.85 22.70 -7.12
N GLN A 20 -9.62 22.52 -5.84
CA GLN A 20 -9.60 21.18 -5.25
C GLN A 20 -10.93 20.51 -5.56
N GLN A 21 -10.89 19.48 -6.36
CA GLN A 21 -12.09 18.73 -6.71
C GLN A 21 -12.46 17.87 -5.50
N PHE A 22 -13.64 18.11 -4.93
CA PHE A 22 -14.19 17.21 -3.92
C PHE A 22 -14.45 15.84 -4.56
N VAL A 23 -13.77 14.81 -4.05
CA VAL A 23 -13.81 13.48 -4.61
C VAL A 23 -14.65 12.59 -3.70
N ASP A 24 -15.88 12.29 -4.13
CA ASP A 24 -16.77 11.38 -3.41
C ASP A 24 -16.40 9.91 -3.63
N LYS A 25 -15.86 9.61 -4.79
CA LYS A 25 -15.56 8.26 -5.25
C LYS A 25 -14.29 8.24 -6.08
N ALA A 26 -13.47 7.21 -5.87
CA ALA A 26 -12.28 6.98 -6.69
C ALA A 26 -12.04 5.48 -6.89
N VAL A 27 -11.55 5.14 -8.09
CA VAL A 27 -10.93 3.84 -8.36
C VAL A 27 -9.55 4.10 -8.94
N ILE A 28 -8.52 3.55 -8.28
CA ILE A 28 -7.13 3.72 -8.68
C ILE A 28 -6.50 2.34 -8.86
N GLU A 29 -6.00 2.04 -10.05
CA GLU A 29 -5.24 0.84 -10.32
C GLU A 29 -3.77 1.10 -9.99
N PHE A 30 -3.17 0.21 -9.21
CA PHE A 30 -1.75 0.23 -8.87
C PHE A 30 -1.03 -0.96 -9.51
N GLU A 31 0.08 -0.72 -10.18
CA GLU A 31 1.05 -1.74 -10.48
C GLU A 31 1.94 -1.95 -9.24
N VAL A 32 2.01 -3.19 -8.78
CA VAL A 32 2.80 -3.59 -7.61
C VAL A 32 3.92 -4.49 -8.06
N ASN A 33 5.14 -4.05 -7.81
CA ASN A 33 6.37 -4.77 -8.14
C ASN A 33 7.10 -5.18 -6.87
N THR A 34 7.37 -6.48 -6.69
CA THR A 34 8.18 -7.01 -5.60
C THR A 34 9.34 -7.82 -6.16
N ASN A 35 10.58 -7.50 -5.74
CA ASN A 35 11.73 -8.31 -6.09
C ASN A 35 11.86 -9.49 -5.11
N LEU A 36 11.21 -10.61 -5.43
CA LEU A 36 11.20 -11.80 -4.59
C LEU A 36 12.59 -12.37 -4.34
N LYS A 37 13.47 -12.34 -5.35
CA LYS A 37 14.82 -12.89 -5.23
C LYS A 37 15.64 -12.20 -4.12
N LYS A 38 15.37 -10.91 -3.87
CA LYS A 38 15.99 -10.15 -2.77
C LYS A 38 15.37 -10.43 -1.40
N THR A 39 14.17 -10.97 -1.36
CA THR A 39 13.53 -11.36 -0.08
C THR A 39 13.92 -12.76 0.37
N MET A 40 14.42 -13.59 -0.52
CA MET A 40 14.85 -14.97 -0.28
C MET A 40 16.25 -15.01 0.33
N SER A 41 16.56 -16.08 1.08
CA SER A 41 17.88 -16.30 1.63
C SER A 41 18.86 -16.82 0.57
N ASN A 42 20.12 -17.02 0.93
CA ASN A 42 21.15 -17.57 0.05
C ASN A 42 21.43 -19.06 0.36
N ASN A 43 20.42 -19.81 0.82
CA ASN A 43 20.55 -21.25 0.98
C ASN A 43 20.36 -21.95 -0.38
N SER A 44 20.80 -23.21 -0.47
CA SER A 44 20.78 -23.97 -1.73
C SER A 44 19.37 -24.19 -2.31
N TRP A 45 18.35 -24.26 -1.45
CA TRP A 45 16.95 -24.36 -1.86
C TRP A 45 16.44 -23.08 -2.52
N ASP A 46 16.71 -21.95 -1.88
CA ASP A 46 16.30 -20.65 -2.39
C ASP A 46 17.04 -20.31 -3.69
N GLU A 47 18.32 -20.67 -3.82
CA GLU A 47 19.08 -20.48 -5.06
C GLU A 47 18.45 -21.25 -6.22
N GLN A 48 18.08 -22.52 -6.02
CA GLN A 48 17.40 -23.31 -7.04
C GLN A 48 16.02 -22.75 -7.42
N MET A 49 15.28 -22.21 -6.44
CA MET A 49 14.00 -21.55 -6.70
C MET A 49 14.19 -20.24 -7.48
N LYS A 50 15.20 -19.44 -7.14
CA LYS A 50 15.49 -18.15 -7.80
C LYS A 50 15.70 -18.28 -9.32
N GLU A 51 16.25 -19.41 -9.79
CA GLU A 51 16.46 -19.65 -11.22
C GLU A 51 15.15 -19.67 -12.02
N ASN A 52 14.08 -20.19 -11.43
CA ASN A 52 12.77 -20.36 -12.07
C ASN A 52 11.80 -19.18 -11.84
N LEU A 53 12.14 -18.25 -10.95
CA LEU A 53 11.31 -17.07 -10.67
C LEU A 53 11.60 -15.94 -11.64
N SER A 54 10.58 -15.16 -12.00
CA SER A 54 10.78 -13.86 -12.63
C SER A 54 11.55 -12.95 -11.67
N GLU A 55 12.32 -12.00 -12.22
CA GLU A 55 13.05 -11.02 -11.42
C GLU A 55 12.10 -10.20 -10.53
N LEU A 56 10.99 -9.79 -11.11
CA LEU A 56 9.92 -9.09 -10.41
C LEU A 56 8.64 -9.92 -10.40
N LYS A 57 8.01 -9.98 -9.24
CA LYS A 57 6.61 -10.35 -9.07
C LYS A 57 5.79 -9.09 -9.33
N THR A 58 5.12 -9.02 -10.48
CA THR A 58 4.29 -7.88 -10.88
C THR A 58 2.83 -8.27 -10.84
N SER A 59 2.02 -7.49 -10.14
CA SER A 59 0.57 -7.63 -10.05
C SER A 59 -0.11 -6.27 -10.09
N TYR A 60 -1.42 -6.25 -10.38
CA TYR A 60 -2.22 -5.03 -10.42
C TYR A 60 -3.29 -5.10 -9.33
N TRP A 61 -3.45 -4.03 -8.60
CA TRP A 61 -4.33 -3.91 -7.44
C TRP A 61 -5.24 -2.71 -7.58
N ASN A 62 -6.43 -2.80 -7.03
CA ASN A 62 -7.41 -1.73 -7.09
C ASN A 62 -7.62 -1.12 -5.70
N PHE A 63 -7.39 0.19 -5.59
CA PHE A 63 -7.87 1.00 -4.49
C PHE A 63 -9.22 1.58 -4.88
N THR A 64 -10.26 1.26 -4.15
CA THR A 64 -11.60 1.81 -4.35
C THR A 64 -11.99 2.62 -3.13
N PHE A 65 -12.48 3.84 -3.33
CA PHE A 65 -12.94 4.75 -2.29
C PHE A 65 -14.36 5.23 -2.56
N ALA A 66 -15.21 5.19 -1.55
CA ALA A 66 -16.54 5.81 -1.55
C ALA A 66 -17.04 6.00 -0.11
N ASN A 67 -17.79 7.06 0.15
CA ASN A 67 -18.45 7.31 1.44
C ASN A 67 -17.49 7.24 2.64
N ASN A 68 -16.32 7.86 2.55
CA ASN A 68 -15.25 7.83 3.55
C ASN A 68 -14.74 6.43 3.91
N LYS A 69 -14.89 5.47 3.02
CA LYS A 69 -14.36 4.12 3.15
C LYS A 69 -13.49 3.78 1.96
N SER A 70 -12.49 2.94 2.17
CA SER A 70 -11.71 2.40 1.06
C SER A 70 -11.53 0.89 1.20
N ILE A 71 -11.32 0.25 0.06
CA ILE A 71 -10.89 -1.14 -0.01
C ILE A 71 -9.75 -1.25 -1.02
N PHE A 72 -8.70 -1.98 -0.67
CA PHE A 72 -7.58 -2.29 -1.53
C PHE A 72 -7.54 -3.79 -1.75
N THR A 73 -7.69 -4.22 -3.01
CA THR A 73 -7.87 -5.63 -3.37
C THR A 73 -7.01 -6.00 -4.57
N PHE A 74 -6.68 -7.27 -4.67
CA PHE A 74 -6.05 -7.83 -5.85
C PHE A 74 -6.95 -7.63 -7.10
N GLY A 75 -6.33 -7.32 -8.22
CA GLY A 75 -7.00 -7.15 -9.52
C GLY A 75 -6.61 -8.25 -10.51
N ARG A 76 -5.33 -8.29 -10.89
CA ARG A 76 -4.82 -9.28 -11.85
C ARG A 76 -3.30 -9.44 -11.77
N TRP A 77 -2.82 -10.55 -12.27
CA TRP A 77 -1.39 -10.79 -12.48
C TRP A 77 -0.90 -10.15 -13.79
N SER A 78 0.35 -9.72 -13.78
CA SER A 78 1.07 -9.44 -15.02
C SER A 78 1.33 -10.77 -15.75
N PRO A 79 1.12 -10.85 -17.08
CA PRO A 79 1.45 -12.05 -17.86
C PRO A 79 2.93 -12.46 -17.79
N LYS A 80 3.81 -11.51 -17.43
CA LYS A 80 5.25 -11.75 -17.27
C LYS A 80 5.63 -12.37 -15.94
N THR A 81 4.72 -12.39 -14.95
CA THR A 81 5.00 -12.91 -13.61
C THR A 81 5.01 -14.43 -13.60
N ARG A 82 6.17 -15.00 -13.31
CA ARG A 82 6.37 -16.44 -13.10
C ARG A 82 6.70 -16.68 -11.64
N VAL A 83 5.70 -17.11 -10.88
CA VAL A 83 5.82 -17.48 -9.47
C VAL A 83 4.95 -18.72 -9.20
N PRO A 84 5.30 -19.53 -8.19
CA PRO A 84 4.49 -20.67 -7.76
C PRO A 84 3.05 -20.28 -7.43
N LYS A 85 2.13 -21.22 -7.63
CA LYS A 85 0.69 -20.99 -7.41
C LYS A 85 0.38 -20.53 -5.98
N TYR A 86 1.02 -21.13 -4.97
CA TYR A 86 0.77 -20.75 -3.57
C TYR A 86 1.10 -19.27 -3.27
N ILE A 87 2.12 -18.70 -3.91
CA ILE A 87 2.43 -17.26 -3.80
C ILE A 87 1.32 -16.40 -4.43
N LYS A 88 0.74 -16.87 -5.53
CA LYS A 88 -0.38 -16.19 -6.17
C LYS A 88 -1.62 -16.23 -5.30
N ASP A 89 -1.97 -17.42 -4.81
CA ASP A 89 -3.14 -17.64 -3.97
C ASP A 89 -3.08 -16.76 -2.69
N GLU A 90 -1.89 -16.63 -2.09
CA GLU A 90 -1.69 -15.74 -0.93
C GLU A 90 -1.97 -14.25 -1.26
N ASP A 91 -1.47 -13.74 -2.37
CA ASP A 91 -1.71 -12.35 -2.75
C ASP A 91 -3.18 -12.10 -3.13
N GLU A 92 -3.80 -13.03 -3.87
CA GLU A 92 -5.18 -12.89 -4.37
C GLU A 92 -6.22 -12.78 -3.24
N GLU A 93 -5.95 -13.36 -2.08
CA GLU A 93 -6.82 -13.31 -0.91
C GLU A 93 -6.61 -12.09 -0.01
N ASN A 94 -5.53 -11.32 -0.23
CA ASN A 94 -5.23 -10.18 0.62
C ASN A 94 -6.17 -9.01 0.32
N VAL A 95 -6.74 -8.44 1.40
CA VAL A 95 -7.67 -7.31 1.34
C VAL A 95 -7.37 -6.34 2.48
N TRP A 96 -7.44 -5.04 2.21
CA TRP A 96 -7.37 -3.98 3.23
C TRP A 96 -8.61 -3.11 3.12
N PHE A 97 -9.28 -2.92 4.22
CA PHE A 97 -10.46 -2.06 4.36
C PHE A 97 -10.17 -0.95 5.37
N HIS A 98 -10.57 0.28 5.04
CA HIS A 98 -10.50 1.43 5.95
C HIS A 98 -11.87 2.10 6.05
N ASP A 99 -12.22 2.50 7.27
CA ASP A 99 -13.32 3.42 7.56
C ASP A 99 -12.70 4.68 8.17
N PHE A 100 -12.55 5.71 7.34
CA PHE A 100 -11.90 6.97 7.75
C PHE A 100 -12.79 7.79 8.71
N SER A 101 -14.13 7.62 8.65
CA SER A 101 -15.05 8.27 9.57
C SER A 101 -14.89 7.76 11.00
N ASN A 102 -14.75 6.44 11.14
CA ASN A 102 -14.59 5.77 12.44
C ASN A 102 -13.12 5.58 12.84
N LYS A 103 -12.17 5.95 11.97
CA LYS A 103 -10.71 5.77 12.14
C LYS A 103 -10.35 4.31 12.43
N THR A 104 -11.02 3.37 11.76
CA THR A 104 -10.77 1.93 11.91
C THR A 104 -10.30 1.32 10.60
N MET A 105 -9.52 0.27 10.72
CA MET A 105 -9.09 -0.54 9.59
C MET A 105 -9.25 -2.03 9.90
N SER A 106 -9.45 -2.80 8.85
CA SER A 106 -9.26 -4.25 8.90
C SER A 106 -8.49 -4.73 7.67
N SER A 107 -7.71 -5.78 7.85
CA SER A 107 -7.02 -6.43 6.74
C SER A 107 -7.18 -7.95 6.86
N GLN A 108 -7.50 -8.58 5.74
CA GLN A 108 -7.40 -10.02 5.59
C GLN A 108 -6.09 -10.33 4.90
N LYS A 109 -5.31 -11.21 5.48
CA LYS A 109 -4.06 -11.68 4.89
C LYS A 109 -3.90 -13.18 5.02
N MET A 110 -3.47 -13.80 3.93
CA MET A 110 -2.99 -15.17 3.96
C MET A 110 -1.56 -15.18 4.50
N ILE A 111 -1.34 -15.84 5.63
CA ILE A 111 -0.05 -15.94 6.29
C ILE A 111 0.19 -17.41 6.57
N ALA A 112 1.26 -17.98 6.01
CA ALA A 112 1.56 -19.41 6.19
C ALA A 112 0.38 -20.32 5.86
N SER A 113 -0.28 -20.08 4.73
CA SER A 113 -1.47 -20.84 4.27
C SER A 113 -2.69 -20.76 5.20
N THR A 114 -2.70 -19.79 6.13
CA THR A 114 -3.83 -19.55 7.02
C THR A 114 -4.31 -18.10 6.84
N SER A 115 -5.63 -17.93 6.67
CA SER A 115 -6.22 -16.60 6.54
C SER A 115 -6.46 -16.00 7.91
N PHE A 116 -5.91 -14.82 8.15
CA PHE A 116 -6.11 -14.02 9.36
C PHE A 116 -6.77 -12.71 9.02
N VAL A 117 -7.73 -12.30 9.86
CA VAL A 117 -8.33 -10.96 9.79
C VAL A 117 -7.89 -10.13 10.99
N LYS A 118 -7.09 -9.13 10.71
CA LYS A 118 -6.68 -8.12 11.68
C LYS A 118 -7.68 -6.97 11.67
N ALA A 119 -8.10 -6.47 12.84
CA ALA A 119 -8.96 -5.29 12.98
C ALA A 119 -8.41 -4.38 14.07
N ASP A 120 -8.11 -3.13 13.70
CA ASP A 120 -7.48 -2.16 14.60
C ASP A 120 -7.90 -0.72 14.25
N SER A 121 -7.42 0.26 15.02
CA SER A 121 -7.45 1.66 14.63
C SER A 121 -6.52 1.91 13.44
N ILE A 122 -6.82 2.93 12.63
CA ILE A 122 -5.89 3.42 11.60
C ILE A 122 -4.62 3.91 12.30
N ALA A 123 -3.48 3.39 11.90
CA ALA A 123 -2.19 3.79 12.45
C ALA A 123 -1.85 5.23 12.03
N ASN A 124 -1.32 5.99 12.97
CA ASN A 124 -0.77 7.31 12.69
C ASN A 124 0.67 7.16 12.22
N ILE A 125 0.95 7.54 10.98
CA ILE A 125 2.30 7.57 10.41
C ILE A 125 2.78 9.02 10.44
N GLU A 126 3.94 9.24 11.06
CA GLU A 126 4.59 10.56 11.04
C GLU A 126 5.29 10.76 9.70
N TRP A 127 4.78 11.72 8.91
CA TRP A 127 5.28 12.02 7.59
C TRP A 127 6.17 13.26 7.57
N LYS A 128 7.34 13.15 6.95
CA LYS A 128 8.20 14.28 6.59
C LYS A 128 8.06 14.54 5.10
N ILE A 129 7.36 15.62 4.74
CA ILE A 129 7.19 16.05 3.34
C ILE A 129 8.50 16.69 2.86
N THR A 130 8.89 16.40 1.61
CA THR A 130 10.10 16.93 0.97
C THR A 130 9.75 17.82 -0.21
N ASN A 131 10.76 18.43 -0.83
CA ASN A 131 10.59 19.27 -2.03
C ASN A 131 10.70 18.47 -3.34
N GLU A 132 10.88 17.16 -3.28
CA GLU A 132 10.94 16.32 -4.46
C GLU A 132 9.53 16.09 -5.01
N ASN A 133 9.35 16.32 -6.30
CA ASN A 133 8.10 16.09 -7.01
C ASN A 133 8.29 15.07 -8.13
N ARG A 134 7.22 14.36 -8.46
CA ARG A 134 7.15 13.42 -9.57
C ARG A 134 5.74 13.41 -10.16
N GLU A 135 5.64 13.31 -11.47
CA GLU A 135 4.34 13.04 -12.11
C GLU A 135 4.04 11.53 -12.06
N ILE A 136 2.83 11.17 -11.60
CA ILE A 136 2.32 9.80 -11.53
C ILE A 136 0.87 9.81 -12.00
N ALA A 137 0.54 9.01 -13.01
CA ALA A 137 -0.81 8.89 -13.58
C ALA A 137 -1.44 10.25 -13.97
N GLY A 138 -0.60 11.23 -14.39
CA GLY A 138 -1.04 12.57 -14.79
C GLY A 138 -1.20 13.57 -13.64
N TYR A 139 -0.83 13.21 -12.40
CA TYR A 139 -0.90 14.06 -11.22
C TYR A 139 0.49 14.48 -10.76
N ASN A 140 0.62 15.73 -10.34
CA ASN A 140 1.85 16.19 -9.69
C ASN A 140 1.88 15.72 -8.23
N CYS A 141 2.83 14.85 -7.91
CA CYS A 141 2.94 14.22 -6.61
C CYS A 141 4.17 14.70 -5.86
N ARG A 142 4.00 15.07 -4.60
CA ARG A 142 5.07 15.46 -3.68
C ARG A 142 5.55 14.23 -2.91
N LYS A 143 6.86 14.15 -2.69
CA LYS A 143 7.46 13.07 -1.90
C LYS A 143 7.29 13.33 -0.41
N ALA A 144 6.93 12.28 0.31
CA ALA A 144 6.97 12.22 1.76
C ALA A 144 7.72 10.96 2.22
N VAL A 145 8.38 11.07 3.36
CA VAL A 145 9.09 9.98 4.02
C VAL A 145 8.41 9.71 5.34
N GLY A 146 7.98 8.47 5.54
CA GLY A 146 7.41 8.01 6.79
C GLY A 146 8.18 6.82 7.37
N LYS A 147 7.80 6.41 8.57
CA LYS A 147 8.38 5.27 9.26
C LYS A 147 7.26 4.39 9.80
N ILE A 148 7.33 3.10 9.53
CA ILE A 148 6.39 2.08 10.02
C ILE A 148 7.15 0.99 10.76
N PHE A 149 6.48 0.23 11.61
CA PHE A 149 7.09 -0.88 12.37
C PHE A 149 8.40 -0.50 13.08
N ASP A 150 8.43 0.71 13.66
CA ASP A 150 9.56 1.32 14.38
C ASP A 150 10.83 1.58 13.54
N ASP A 151 11.13 0.76 12.52
CA ASP A 151 12.39 0.83 11.79
C ASP A 151 12.28 0.72 10.25
N VAL A 152 11.08 0.65 9.70
CA VAL A 152 10.90 0.53 8.24
C VAL A 152 10.53 1.86 7.61
N TYR A 153 11.46 2.43 6.85
CA TYR A 153 11.19 3.63 6.08
C TYR A 153 10.31 3.33 4.87
N VAL A 154 9.35 4.21 4.64
CA VAL A 154 8.49 4.23 3.46
C VAL A 154 8.63 5.56 2.75
N PHE A 155 8.66 5.53 1.42
CA PHE A 155 8.73 6.69 0.55
C PHE A 155 7.43 6.76 -0.24
N ALA A 156 6.62 7.77 0.05
CA ALA A 156 5.35 8.01 -0.61
C ALA A 156 5.45 9.20 -1.56
N PHE A 157 4.74 9.14 -2.68
CA PHE A 157 4.44 10.25 -3.56
C PHE A 157 2.92 10.45 -3.53
N TYR A 158 2.46 11.60 -3.06
CA TYR A 158 1.04 11.91 -2.91
C TYR A 158 0.67 13.18 -3.65
N THR A 159 -0.57 13.27 -4.07
CA THR A 159 -1.14 14.48 -4.66
C THR A 159 -2.25 15.05 -3.78
N ASP A 160 -2.26 16.36 -3.59
CA ASP A 160 -3.33 17.08 -2.90
C ASP A 160 -4.49 17.47 -3.84
N GLU A 161 -4.35 17.23 -5.13
CA GLU A 161 -5.43 17.34 -6.10
C GLU A 161 -6.57 16.34 -5.85
N ILE A 162 -6.24 15.17 -5.23
CA ILE A 162 -7.20 14.16 -4.79
C ILE A 162 -7.27 14.20 -3.26
N THR A 163 -8.33 14.76 -2.72
CA THR A 163 -8.47 15.09 -1.29
C THR A 163 -8.78 13.89 -0.38
N ILE A 164 -8.45 12.68 -0.83
CA ILE A 164 -8.59 11.43 -0.08
C ILE A 164 -7.26 11.14 0.62
N SER A 165 -7.23 11.12 1.97
CA SER A 165 -6.04 10.74 2.73
C SER A 165 -5.83 9.22 2.76
N GLY A 166 -5.72 8.61 1.59
CA GLY A 166 -5.63 7.16 1.38
C GLY A 166 -4.36 6.72 0.65
N GLY A 167 -4.19 5.40 0.56
CA GLY A 167 -3.07 4.78 -0.14
C GLY A 167 -3.12 3.26 -0.16
N PRO A 168 -2.12 2.60 -0.77
CA PRO A 168 -2.03 1.14 -0.81
C PRO A 168 -1.88 0.50 0.58
N CYS A 169 -2.42 -0.70 0.75
CA CYS A 169 -2.36 -1.48 1.98
C CYS A 169 -2.85 -0.68 3.20
N SER A 170 -2.08 -0.67 4.29
CA SER A 170 -2.38 0.09 5.51
C SER A 170 -1.80 1.50 5.53
N ILE A 171 -1.17 1.97 4.43
CA ILE A 171 -0.43 3.23 4.39
C ILE A 171 -1.36 4.39 3.99
N ASN A 172 -1.44 5.39 4.85
CA ASN A 172 -2.33 6.55 4.70
C ASN A 172 -1.82 7.75 5.53
N GLY A 173 -2.63 8.80 5.70
CA GLY A 173 -2.37 9.93 6.61
C GLY A 173 -1.63 11.12 5.99
N LEU A 174 -1.37 11.12 4.67
CA LEU A 174 -0.92 12.30 3.94
C LEU A 174 -2.10 13.22 3.58
N PRO A 175 -1.89 14.52 3.37
CA PRO A 175 -2.96 15.45 3.00
C PRO A 175 -3.34 15.32 1.51
N GLY A 176 -3.68 14.09 1.08
CA GLY A 176 -4.02 13.72 -0.27
C GLY A 176 -3.74 12.26 -0.55
N MET A 177 -4.04 11.85 -1.80
CA MET A 177 -3.95 10.45 -2.22
C MET A 177 -2.52 10.04 -2.55
N ILE A 178 -2.07 8.94 -1.97
CA ILE A 178 -0.78 8.31 -2.30
C ILE A 178 -0.91 7.58 -3.63
N LEU A 179 -0.22 8.07 -4.66
CA LEU A 179 -0.17 7.45 -5.99
C LEU A 179 1.12 6.66 -6.24
N GLY A 180 2.15 6.89 -5.43
CA GLY A 180 3.38 6.11 -5.45
C GLY A 180 3.82 5.76 -4.04
N LEU A 181 4.24 4.51 -3.82
CA LEU A 181 4.76 4.05 -2.55
C LEU A 181 5.91 3.08 -2.77
N THR A 182 6.99 3.24 -2.05
CA THR A 182 8.12 2.30 -2.05
C THR A 182 8.49 1.94 -0.63
N ILE A 183 8.65 0.64 -0.38
CA ILE A 183 9.09 0.08 0.90
C ILE A 183 10.38 -0.71 0.63
N PRO A 184 11.56 -0.06 0.74
CA PRO A 184 12.83 -0.67 0.31
C PRO A 184 13.16 -1.97 1.07
N ARG A 185 12.85 -2.03 2.36
CA ARG A 185 13.09 -3.22 3.20
C ARG A 185 12.28 -4.44 2.74
N LEU A 186 11.12 -4.22 2.09
CA LEU A 186 10.29 -5.26 1.50
C LEU A 186 10.53 -5.45 0.01
N TYR A 187 11.47 -4.68 -0.57
CA TYR A 187 11.75 -4.68 -2.01
C TYR A 187 10.49 -4.51 -2.87
N THR A 188 9.53 -3.75 -2.37
CA THR A 188 8.21 -3.58 -2.98
C THR A 188 7.94 -2.13 -3.33
N SER A 189 7.34 -1.91 -4.49
CA SER A 189 6.83 -0.61 -4.94
C SER A 189 5.41 -0.73 -5.48
N PHE A 190 4.64 0.32 -5.27
CA PHE A 190 3.27 0.52 -5.74
C PHE A 190 3.24 1.81 -6.56
N ILE A 191 2.80 1.76 -7.80
CA ILE A 191 2.71 2.92 -8.68
C ILE A 191 1.33 2.94 -9.32
N ALA A 192 0.57 4.02 -9.12
CA ALA A 192 -0.71 4.19 -9.78
C ALA A 192 -0.53 4.26 -11.30
N THR A 193 -1.26 3.42 -12.01
CA THR A 193 -1.27 3.35 -13.48
C THR A 193 -2.50 3.98 -14.08
N LYS A 194 -3.60 4.02 -13.32
CA LYS A 194 -4.86 4.60 -13.75
C LYS A 194 -5.60 5.19 -12.56
N VAL A 195 -6.12 6.40 -12.74
CA VAL A 195 -7.00 7.07 -11.77
C VAL A 195 -8.33 7.36 -12.43
N SER A 196 -9.42 6.94 -11.79
CA SER A 196 -10.80 7.20 -12.22
C SER A 196 -11.56 7.81 -11.05
N LEU A 197 -11.91 9.09 -11.17
CA LEU A 197 -12.64 9.83 -10.15
C LEU A 197 -14.13 9.90 -10.49
N ASN A 198 -14.99 9.86 -9.47
CA ASN A 198 -16.44 10.04 -9.58
C ASN A 198 -17.13 9.11 -10.59
N SER A 199 -16.60 7.90 -10.79
CA SER A 199 -17.19 6.89 -11.68
C SER A 199 -18.53 6.40 -11.13
N GLU A 200 -19.56 6.33 -11.99
CA GLU A 200 -20.90 5.87 -11.63
C GLU A 200 -20.97 4.37 -11.31
N ASN A 201 -20.09 3.57 -11.91
CA ASN A 201 -20.08 2.09 -11.83
C ASN A 201 -19.22 1.58 -10.67
N GLN A 202 -19.41 2.09 -9.45
CA GLN A 202 -18.66 1.59 -8.32
C GLN A 202 -19.41 0.53 -7.54
N THR A 203 -18.69 -0.56 -7.24
CA THR A 203 -19.14 -1.60 -6.32
C THR A 203 -19.23 -1.03 -4.90
N GLU A 204 -20.26 -1.39 -4.18
CA GLU A 204 -20.42 -1.05 -2.75
C GLU A 204 -19.22 -1.56 -1.94
N ILE A 205 -18.58 -0.66 -1.19
CA ILE A 205 -17.47 -1.02 -0.33
C ILE A 205 -18.00 -1.62 0.96
N LYS A 206 -17.74 -2.91 1.16
CA LYS A 206 -18.17 -3.67 2.34
C LYS A 206 -16.99 -3.96 3.26
N PRO A 207 -17.18 -3.88 4.58
CA PRO A 207 -16.15 -4.30 5.52
C PRO A 207 -15.88 -5.80 5.40
N ILE A 208 -14.66 -6.18 5.79
CA ILE A 208 -14.27 -7.60 5.84
C ILE A 208 -15.09 -8.30 6.94
N VAL A 209 -15.78 -9.38 6.56
CA VAL A 209 -16.57 -10.21 7.50
C VAL A 209 -15.77 -11.45 7.85
N ALA A 210 -15.49 -11.66 9.14
CA ALA A 210 -14.78 -12.83 9.62
C ALA A 210 -15.42 -13.38 10.92
N LYS A 211 -15.28 -14.69 11.13
CA LYS A 211 -15.73 -15.32 12.38
C LYS A 211 -14.89 -14.88 13.58
N LYS A 212 -13.62 -14.60 13.35
CA LYS A 212 -12.68 -14.12 14.36
C LYS A 212 -11.81 -13.01 13.77
N THR A 213 -11.61 -11.95 14.54
CA THR A 213 -10.70 -10.85 14.24
C THR A 213 -9.66 -10.75 15.34
N TYR A 214 -8.47 -10.26 15.00
CA TYR A 214 -7.34 -10.14 15.90
C TYR A 214 -6.86 -8.69 15.97
N LYS A 215 -6.45 -8.25 17.14
CA LYS A 215 -5.65 -7.02 17.29
C LYS A 215 -4.21 -7.29 16.86
N THR A 216 -3.50 -6.23 16.45
CA THR A 216 -2.10 -6.34 16.02
C THR A 216 -1.22 -7.06 17.04
N ALA A 217 -1.33 -6.73 18.33
CA ALA A 217 -0.54 -7.36 19.39
C ALA A 217 -0.88 -8.86 19.56
N GLU A 218 -2.18 -9.22 19.54
CA GLU A 218 -2.62 -10.60 19.65
C GLU A 218 -2.12 -11.44 18.46
N LEU A 219 -2.32 -10.93 17.23
CA LEU A 219 -1.86 -11.63 16.04
C LEU A 219 -0.34 -11.80 16.03
N LYS A 220 0.41 -10.80 16.48
CA LYS A 220 1.87 -10.89 16.61
C LYS A 220 2.27 -12.06 17.51
N THR A 221 1.68 -12.18 18.70
CA THR A 221 1.96 -13.27 19.63
C THR A 221 1.65 -14.64 19.01
N ILE A 222 0.50 -14.77 18.33
CA ILE A 222 0.11 -16.01 17.65
C ILE A 222 1.14 -16.39 16.57
N LEU A 223 1.55 -15.43 15.74
CA LEU A 223 2.51 -15.68 14.69
C LEU A 223 3.91 -16.01 15.25
N GLU A 224 4.35 -15.32 16.31
CA GLU A 224 5.62 -15.64 16.99
C GLU A 224 5.64 -17.08 17.51
N GLU A 225 4.57 -17.54 18.15
CA GLU A 225 4.45 -18.91 18.63
C GLU A 225 4.39 -19.92 17.49
N THR A 226 3.59 -19.64 16.46
CA THR A 226 3.39 -20.56 15.32
C THR A 226 4.66 -20.72 14.48
N THR A 227 5.44 -19.66 14.35
CA THR A 227 6.63 -19.63 13.49
C THR A 227 7.95 -19.75 14.25
N LYS A 228 7.92 -19.97 15.56
CA LYS A 228 9.13 -20.02 16.40
C LYS A 228 10.17 -21.02 15.89
N ASP A 229 9.74 -22.17 15.38
CA ASP A 229 10.64 -23.21 14.90
C ASP A 229 11.22 -22.91 13.49
N TRP A 230 10.56 -22.05 12.71
CA TRP A 230 11.04 -21.66 11.37
C TRP A 230 12.31 -20.84 11.42
N PHE A 231 12.52 -20.08 12.51
CA PHE A 231 13.64 -19.16 12.68
C PHE A 231 14.75 -19.73 13.58
N ARG A 232 14.55 -20.91 14.20
CA ARG A 232 15.48 -21.53 15.18
C ARG A 232 16.84 -21.90 14.60
N TRP A 233 16.89 -22.29 13.31
CA TRP A 233 18.09 -22.88 12.72
C TRP A 233 19.29 -21.94 12.62
N ASN A 234 19.09 -20.64 12.81
CA ASN A 234 20.12 -19.62 12.65
C ASN A 234 19.83 -18.34 13.45
N GLU A 235 19.33 -18.44 14.68
CA GLU A 235 18.92 -17.28 15.48
C GLU A 235 20.02 -16.22 15.64
N ASP A 236 21.29 -16.61 15.63
CA ASP A 236 22.44 -15.71 15.77
C ASP A 236 22.94 -15.11 14.46
N LYS A 237 22.42 -15.53 13.30
CA LYS A 237 22.85 -14.98 12.01
C LYS A 237 22.00 -13.78 11.62
N GLU A 238 22.66 -12.72 11.15
CA GLU A 238 22.03 -11.47 10.68
C GLU A 238 20.99 -11.73 9.57
N GLU A 239 21.23 -12.74 8.72
CA GLU A 239 20.29 -13.15 7.68
C GLU A 239 18.98 -13.69 8.23
N SER A 240 19.02 -14.49 9.29
CA SER A 240 17.80 -15.04 9.94
C SER A 240 16.98 -13.95 10.61
N LYS A 241 17.61 -12.98 11.24
CA LYS A 241 16.95 -11.79 11.79
C LYS A 241 16.29 -10.99 10.67
N LYS A 242 17.00 -10.78 9.56
CA LYS A 242 16.46 -10.08 8.40
C LYS A 242 15.24 -10.82 7.83
N TRP A 243 15.31 -12.14 7.69
CA TRP A 243 14.21 -12.95 7.17
C TRP A 243 12.99 -12.91 8.11
N LYS A 244 13.18 -13.09 9.41
CA LYS A 244 12.15 -12.96 10.43
C LYS A 244 11.48 -11.59 10.38
N ASN A 245 12.26 -10.53 10.35
CA ASN A 245 11.72 -9.17 10.27
C ASN A 245 10.90 -8.97 8.98
N ASN A 246 11.41 -9.40 7.83
CA ASN A 246 10.69 -9.30 6.56
C ASN A 246 9.35 -10.06 6.60
N PHE A 247 9.33 -11.25 7.19
CA PHE A 247 8.11 -12.02 7.38
C PHE A 247 7.07 -11.23 8.19
N PHE A 248 7.44 -10.71 9.36
CA PHE A 248 6.53 -9.94 10.20
C PHE A 248 6.09 -8.62 9.55
N TRP A 249 7.01 -7.89 8.91
CA TRP A 249 6.65 -6.67 8.20
C TRP A 249 5.66 -6.94 7.06
N ASN A 250 5.84 -8.01 6.29
CA ASN A 250 4.86 -8.40 5.28
C ASN A 250 3.52 -8.82 5.90
N ALA A 251 3.54 -9.55 7.01
CA ALA A 251 2.32 -10.01 7.67
C ALA A 251 1.47 -8.85 8.20
N PHE A 252 2.09 -7.75 8.63
CA PHE A 252 1.40 -6.61 9.23
C PHE A 252 1.18 -5.41 8.29
N LEU A 253 1.82 -5.37 7.13
CA LEU A 253 1.58 -4.35 6.11
C LEU A 253 0.14 -4.41 5.62
#